data_9c67708bdac309b7b2a01c1b207dafb1
#
_entry.id   9c67708bdac309b7b2a01c1b207dafb1
#
_cell.length_a   1.000
_cell.length_b   1.000
_cell.length_c   1.000
_cell.angle_alpha   90.00
_cell.angle_beta   90.00
_cell.angle_gamma   90.00
#
_symmetry.space_group_name_H-M   'P 1'
#
loop_
_entity.id
_entity.type
_entity.pdbx_description
1 polymer ?
#
loop_
_entity_poly.entity_id
_entity_poly.type
_entity_poly.pdbx_seq_one_letter_code
_entity_poly.pdbx_strand_id
1 'polypeptide(L)' 'MEVPSDMQQNSEVDVNVLVNLYHTKLATALNQNVLLEAKLQTLKNDYEKEKNQLLEEIANLTENNGITKQ' A
#
# COMPACT_ATOMS: atom_id res chain seq x y z
N MET A 1 -15.41 -30.33 29.18
CA MET A 1 -15.88 -29.01 28.80
C MET A 1 -16.70 -29.08 27.51
N GLU A 2 -17.77 -28.41 27.52
CA GLU A 2 -18.63 -28.37 26.35
C GLU A 2 -18.11 -27.36 25.34
N VAL A 3 -18.05 -27.80 24.11
CA VAL A 3 -17.75 -26.86 23.04
C VAL A 3 -19.04 -26.28 22.50
N PRO A 4 -18.96 -25.05 21.95
CA PRO A 4 -20.16 -24.47 21.34
C PRO A 4 -20.69 -25.34 20.23
N SER A 5 -21.98 -25.20 19.97
CA SER A 5 -22.60 -25.98 18.91
C SER A 5 -21.90 -25.79 17.57
N ASP A 6 -21.47 -24.59 17.30
CA ASP A 6 -20.75 -24.30 16.07
C ASP A 6 -19.47 -25.13 15.97
N MET A 7 -18.75 -25.24 17.07
CA MET A 7 -17.54 -26.03 17.08
C MET A 7 -17.82 -27.50 16.94
N GLN A 8 -18.92 -27.95 17.56
CA GLN A 8 -19.30 -29.35 17.43
C GLN A 8 -19.73 -29.68 16.02
N GLN A 9 -20.43 -28.75 15.38
CA GLN A 9 -20.84 -28.94 14.00
C GLN A 9 -19.66 -28.94 13.06
N ASN A 10 -18.61 -28.23 13.46
CA ASN A 10 -17.38 -28.17 12.69
C ASN A 10 -16.33 -29.16 13.18
N SER A 11 -16.82 -30.20 13.88
CA SER A 11 -15.91 -31.19 14.44
C SER A 11 -15.13 -31.93 13.37
N GLU A 12 -15.58 -31.87 12.13
CA GLU A 12 -14.87 -32.48 11.01
C GLU A 12 -13.71 -31.63 10.54
N VAL A 13 -13.64 -30.41 11.03
CA VAL A 13 -12.59 -29.50 10.65
C VAL A 13 -11.46 -29.61 11.67
N ASP A 14 -10.28 -29.91 11.18
CA ASP A 14 -9.10 -29.96 12.01
C ASP A 14 -8.75 -28.53 12.42
N VAL A 15 -8.68 -28.30 13.72
CA VAL A 15 -8.39 -26.98 14.24
C VAL A 15 -7.02 -26.49 13.78
N ASN A 16 -6.05 -27.39 13.70
CA ASN A 16 -4.73 -27.02 13.24
C ASN A 16 -4.75 -26.54 11.79
N VAL A 17 -5.54 -27.20 10.97
CA VAL A 17 -5.70 -26.79 9.58
C VAL A 17 -6.35 -25.42 9.52
N LEU A 18 -7.38 -25.23 10.34
CA LEU A 18 -8.09 -23.96 10.37
C LEU A 18 -7.16 -22.82 10.78
N VAL A 19 -6.37 -23.02 11.83
CA VAL A 19 -5.42 -22.01 12.30
C VAL A 19 -4.38 -21.72 11.23
N ASN A 20 -3.88 -22.75 10.58
CA ASN A 20 -2.89 -22.58 9.53
C ASN A 20 -3.45 -21.78 8.36
N LEU A 21 -4.72 -22.03 8.02
CA LEU A 21 -5.37 -21.27 6.95
C LEU A 21 -5.49 -19.80 7.31
N TYR A 22 -5.88 -19.52 8.55
CA TYR A 22 -5.92 -18.14 9.00
C TYR A 22 -4.57 -17.49 8.93
N HIS A 23 -3.53 -18.17 9.39
CA HIS A 23 -2.16 -17.67 9.32
C HIS A 23 -1.76 -17.33 7.90
N THR A 24 -2.03 -18.24 7.00
CA THR A 24 -1.67 -18.05 5.60
C THR A 24 -2.39 -16.87 5.00
N LYS A 25 -3.68 -16.77 5.27
CA LYS A 25 -4.48 -15.68 4.72
C LYS A 25 -4.10 -14.34 5.33
N LEU A 26 -3.80 -14.32 6.61
CA LEU A 26 -3.35 -13.10 7.26
C LEU A 26 -2.01 -12.64 6.70
N ALA A 27 -1.09 -13.58 6.50
CA ALA A 27 0.21 -13.24 5.93
C ALA A 27 0.06 -12.69 4.52
N THR A 28 -0.81 -13.31 3.72
CA THR A 28 -1.06 -12.86 2.37
C THR A 28 -1.67 -11.45 2.37
N ALA A 29 -2.66 -11.24 3.22
CA ALA A 29 -3.32 -9.94 3.30
C ALA A 29 -2.33 -8.87 3.77
N LEU A 30 -1.53 -9.19 4.75
CA LEU A 30 -0.52 -8.26 5.26
C LEU A 30 0.47 -7.89 4.18
N ASN A 31 0.95 -8.90 3.44
CA ASN A 31 1.89 -8.66 2.37
C ASN A 31 1.28 -7.77 1.29
N GLN A 32 0.03 -8.01 0.95
CA GLN A 32 -0.66 -7.19 -0.04
C GLN A 32 -0.82 -5.76 0.45
N ASN A 33 -1.16 -5.58 1.72
CA ASN A 33 -1.29 -4.25 2.29
C ASN A 33 0.03 -3.49 2.24
N VAL A 34 1.11 -4.15 2.63
CA VAL A 34 2.42 -3.52 2.60
C VAL A 34 2.81 -3.16 1.18
N LEU A 35 2.54 -4.05 0.24
CA LEU A 35 2.85 -3.78 -1.16
C LEU A 35 2.07 -2.59 -1.68
N LEU A 36 0.78 -2.53 -1.33
CA LEU A 36 -0.06 -1.39 -1.74
C LEU A 36 0.41 -0.10 -1.11
N GLU A 37 0.79 -0.14 0.15
CA GLU A 37 1.34 1.04 0.81
C GLU A 37 2.62 1.50 0.12
N ALA A 38 3.47 0.54 -0.24
CA ALA A 38 4.72 0.87 -0.92
C ALA A 38 4.45 1.50 -2.28
N LYS A 39 3.48 0.96 -3.01
CA LYS A 39 3.12 1.53 -4.30
C LYS A 39 2.60 2.95 -4.15
N LEU A 40 1.75 3.16 -3.16
CA LEU A 40 1.18 4.47 -2.90
C LEU A 40 2.28 5.46 -2.53
N GLN A 41 3.18 5.05 -1.67
CA GLN A 41 4.30 5.90 -1.26
C GLN A 41 5.19 6.25 -2.44
N THR A 42 5.45 5.25 -3.29
CA THR A 42 6.25 5.46 -4.49
C THR A 42 5.59 6.47 -5.42
N LEU A 43 4.30 6.30 -5.66
CA LEU A 43 3.55 7.22 -6.51
C LEU A 43 3.58 8.63 -5.95
N LYS A 44 3.41 8.76 -4.65
CA LYS A 44 3.45 10.06 -4.01
C LYS A 44 4.81 10.72 -4.17
N ASN A 45 5.86 9.95 -3.96
CA ASN A 45 7.22 10.47 -4.09
C ASN A 45 7.50 10.89 -5.53
N ASP A 46 7.07 10.07 -6.48
CA ASP A 46 7.25 10.38 -7.91
C ASP A 46 6.49 11.64 -8.29
N TYR A 47 5.27 11.76 -7.78
CA TYR A 47 4.45 12.93 -8.03
C TYR A 47 5.12 14.20 -7.52
N GLU A 48 5.62 14.14 -6.30
CA GLU A 48 6.28 15.29 -5.70
C GLU A 48 7.54 15.67 -6.45
N LYS A 49 8.28 14.65 -6.89
CA LYS A 49 9.49 14.87 -7.65
C LYS A 49 9.18 15.55 -8.98
N GLU A 50 8.17 15.03 -9.68
CA GLU A 50 7.75 15.60 -10.95
C GLU A 50 7.22 17.02 -10.77
N LYS A 51 6.43 17.22 -9.73
CA LYS A 51 5.92 18.55 -9.42
C LYS A 51 7.05 19.54 -9.19
N ASN A 52 8.05 19.13 -8.42
CA ASN A 52 9.19 20.01 -8.14
C ASN A 52 9.98 20.31 -9.40
N GLN A 53 10.15 19.32 -10.27
CA GLN A 53 10.82 19.53 -11.53
C GLN A 53 10.07 20.52 -12.41
N LEU A 54 8.76 20.40 -12.46
CA LEU A 54 7.94 21.32 -13.23
C LEU A 54 7.99 22.73 -12.67
N LEU A 55 7.97 22.86 -11.36
CA LEU A 55 8.08 24.17 -10.73
C LEU A 55 9.42 24.80 -11.03
N GLU A 56 10.48 24.00 -11.04
CA GLU A 56 11.80 24.47 -11.36
C GLU A 56 11.88 24.94 -12.81
N GLU A 57 11.26 24.19 -13.72
CA GLU A 57 11.21 24.59 -15.12
C GLU A 57 10.46 25.89 -15.30
N ILE A 58 9.34 26.02 -14.59
CA ILE A 58 8.56 27.25 -14.64
C ILE A 58 9.39 28.42 -14.14
N ALA A 59 10.09 28.22 -13.04
CA ALA A 59 10.93 29.27 -12.48
C ALA A 59 12.02 29.68 -13.46
N ASN A 60 12.65 28.69 -14.11
CA ASN A 60 13.70 28.95 -15.09
C ASN A 60 13.16 29.71 -16.28
N LEU A 61 11.99 29.29 -16.77
CA LEU A 61 11.38 29.96 -17.91
C LEU A 61 11.01 31.40 -17.56
N THR A 62 10.45 31.59 -16.39
CA THR A 62 10.09 32.93 -15.93
C THR A 62 11.30 33.80 -15.80
N GLU A 63 12.37 33.26 -15.27
CA GLU A 63 13.62 34.00 -15.11
C GLU A 63 14.20 34.37 -16.45
N ASN A 64 14.20 33.42 -17.39
CA ASN A 64 14.70 33.68 -18.74
C ASN A 64 13.86 34.73 -19.44
N ASN A 65 12.54 34.66 -19.31
CA ASN A 65 11.67 35.64 -19.89
C ASN A 65 11.91 37.03 -19.29
N GLY A 66 12.12 37.05 -17.98
CA GLY A 66 12.47 38.31 -17.32
C GLY A 66 13.73 38.92 -17.84
N ILE A 67 14.76 38.10 -18.03
CA ILE A 67 16.04 38.56 -18.58
C ILE A 67 15.83 39.01 -20.01
N THR A 68 15.08 38.27 -20.79
CA THR A 68 14.86 38.59 -22.19
C THR A 68 14.13 39.92 -22.34
N LYS A 69 13.22 40.21 -21.44
CA LYS A 69 12.45 41.44 -21.50
C LYS A 69 13.25 42.69 -21.19
N GLN A 70 14.37 42.51 -20.58
CA GLN A 70 15.25 43.62 -20.27
C GLN A 70 16.11 43.93 -21.45
#